data_8d2ef7c75284050ae34cf52b3c7ec965
#
_entry.id   8d2ef7c75284050ae34cf52b3c7ec965
#
_cell.length_a   1.000
_cell.length_b   1.000
_cell.length_c   1.000
_cell.angle_alpha   90.00
_cell.angle_beta   90.00
_cell.angle_gamma   90.00
#
_symmetry.space_group_name_H-M   'P 1'
#
loop_
_entity.id
_entity.type
_entity.pdbx_description
1 polymer ?
#
loop_
_entity_poly.entity_id
_entity_poly.type
_entity_poly.pdbx_seq_one_letter_code
_entity_poly.pdbx_strand_id
1 'polypeptide(L)'
;MADFDSTEFDAIKISLASADDIRGWSYGEVKKPETINYRTLKPEKDGLFCEKIFGPVRDWECACGKYKGIRFKGITCERCGVEVTTAKVRRDRMGHIELAAPVSHIWYFKSPTSFPLARLLDIKSKDLEKVLYFASYVITSVDTEAREADVDDLREELAADLEELDAERDDQIARLREQGQPQDDEFGDFEPLSEDEIRAGVADLEEEYEEEKTLRREAFEKFMQLETRELISDEGLFSELKRYYGIYFKGGMGAEAVRDLLSNIDLEKEAKELRAIIANEDAQKQKREKAIKRLEIVDAFLKGGNDPANMILDVVPVIPPDLRPMVQLDGGRFATSDLNDLYRRVINRNTRLKRLLELGAPE
;
A
#
# COMPACT_ATOMS: atom_id res chain seq x y z
N MET A 1 -11.71 -7.51 -32.30
CA MET A 1 -12.55 -6.58 -31.52
C MET A 1 -13.67 -6.18 -32.45
N ALA A 2 -14.91 -6.50 -32.11
CA ALA A 2 -16.05 -6.02 -32.86
C ALA A 2 -16.07 -4.49 -32.78
N ASP A 3 -16.16 -3.81 -33.92
CA ASP A 3 -16.50 -2.40 -34.00
C ASP A 3 -17.91 -2.24 -33.40
N PHE A 4 -17.97 -1.99 -32.09
CA PHE A 4 -19.18 -1.51 -31.48
C PHE A 4 -19.40 -0.09 -31.99
N ASP A 5 -20.42 0.08 -32.81
CA ASP A 5 -20.91 1.40 -33.17
C ASP A 5 -21.34 2.09 -31.86
N SER A 6 -20.52 3.02 -31.36
CA SER A 6 -20.61 3.62 -30.03
C SER A 6 -21.82 4.55 -29.86
N THR A 7 -22.71 4.57 -30.82
CA THR A 7 -23.88 5.45 -30.87
C THR A 7 -25.19 4.79 -30.46
N GLU A 8 -25.26 3.46 -30.37
CA GLU A 8 -26.47 2.73 -29.97
C GLU A 8 -26.24 2.01 -28.64
N PHE A 9 -26.57 2.66 -27.54
CA PHE A 9 -26.60 2.04 -26.21
C PHE A 9 -27.82 2.57 -25.42
N ASP A 10 -28.46 1.68 -24.65
CA ASP A 10 -29.63 2.00 -23.81
C ASP A 10 -29.23 2.54 -22.43
N ALA A 11 -28.06 2.18 -21.93
CA ALA A 11 -27.61 2.58 -20.60
C ALA A 11 -26.07 2.64 -20.50
N ILE A 12 -25.59 3.45 -19.58
CA ILE A 12 -24.18 3.53 -19.19
C ILE A 12 -24.04 3.01 -17.76
N LYS A 13 -23.18 2.01 -17.56
CA LYS A 13 -22.79 1.51 -16.23
C LYS A 13 -21.42 2.07 -15.85
N ILE A 14 -21.36 2.75 -14.69
CA ILE A 14 -20.11 3.20 -14.08
C ILE A 14 -19.70 2.17 -13.03
N SER A 15 -18.48 1.66 -13.12
CA SER A 15 -17.94 0.66 -12.19
C SER A 15 -16.48 0.99 -11.85
N LEU A 16 -15.98 0.37 -10.77
CA LEU A 16 -14.55 0.39 -10.47
C LEU A 16 -13.81 -0.50 -11.46
N ALA A 17 -12.66 -0.03 -11.93
CA ALA A 17 -11.76 -0.83 -12.76
C ALA A 17 -10.80 -1.62 -11.89
N SER A 18 -10.63 -2.88 -12.19
CA SER A 18 -9.56 -3.71 -11.64
C SER A 18 -8.20 -3.40 -12.29
N ALA A 19 -7.12 -3.85 -11.69
CA ALA A 19 -5.79 -3.76 -12.30
C ALA A 19 -5.74 -4.47 -13.67
N ASP A 20 -6.43 -5.59 -13.79
CA ASP A 20 -6.47 -6.37 -15.04
C ASP A 20 -7.30 -5.67 -16.12
N ASP A 21 -8.37 -4.98 -15.76
CA ASP A 21 -9.12 -4.14 -16.71
C ASP A 21 -8.20 -3.03 -17.26
N ILE A 22 -7.46 -2.34 -16.40
CA ILE A 22 -6.54 -1.28 -16.80
C ILE A 22 -5.44 -1.81 -17.72
N ARG A 23 -4.86 -2.97 -17.40
CA ARG A 23 -3.89 -3.65 -18.27
C ARG A 23 -4.53 -4.07 -19.61
N GLY A 24 -5.78 -4.54 -19.57
CA GLY A 24 -6.54 -4.93 -20.76
C GLY A 24 -6.81 -3.77 -21.72
N TRP A 25 -7.03 -2.56 -21.21
CA TRP A 25 -7.20 -1.36 -22.04
C TRP A 25 -5.89 -0.80 -22.59
N SER A 26 -4.78 -1.13 -21.95
CA SER A 26 -3.47 -0.53 -22.21
C SER A 26 -2.76 -1.18 -23.37
N TYR A 27 -2.12 -0.36 -24.20
CA TYR A 27 -1.22 -0.78 -25.26
C TYR A 27 0.24 -0.94 -24.82
N GLY A 28 0.56 -0.62 -23.55
CA GLY A 28 1.86 -0.84 -22.97
C GLY A 28 2.15 0.01 -21.73
N GLU A 29 3.19 -0.38 -21.00
CA GLU A 29 3.65 0.28 -19.79
C GLU A 29 4.49 1.52 -20.11
N VAL A 30 4.16 2.63 -19.46
CA VAL A 30 4.94 3.87 -19.49
C VAL A 30 5.96 3.81 -18.35
N LYS A 31 7.22 3.59 -18.70
CA LYS A 31 8.32 3.39 -17.72
C LYS A 31 9.09 4.66 -17.42
N LYS A 32 9.05 5.63 -18.33
CA LYS A 32 9.88 6.82 -18.28
C LYS A 32 9.06 8.10 -18.16
N PRO A 33 9.53 9.08 -17.37
CA PRO A 33 8.85 10.37 -17.19
C PRO A 33 9.01 11.32 -18.40
N GLU A 34 9.93 11.01 -19.33
CA GLU A 34 10.22 11.81 -20.48
C GLU A 34 9.04 11.89 -21.44
N THR A 35 8.86 13.07 -22.02
CA THR A 35 7.78 13.35 -22.97
C THR A 35 8.29 13.30 -24.41
N ILE A 36 9.04 14.32 -24.79
CA ILE A 36 9.64 14.49 -26.11
C ILE A 36 11.13 14.81 -25.99
N ASN A 37 11.88 14.45 -26.99
CA ASN A 37 13.25 14.92 -27.14
C ASN A 37 13.25 16.34 -27.69
N TYR A 38 13.70 17.32 -26.91
CA TYR A 38 13.68 18.74 -27.28
C TYR A 38 14.53 19.09 -28.52
N ARG A 39 15.53 18.27 -28.85
CA ARG A 39 16.38 18.47 -30.02
C ARG A 39 15.72 17.95 -31.31
N THR A 40 15.11 16.77 -31.22
CA THR A 40 14.52 16.09 -32.40
C THR A 40 13.01 16.29 -32.52
N LEU A 41 12.37 16.83 -31.47
CA LEU A 41 10.92 16.99 -31.32
C LEU A 41 10.12 15.67 -31.44
N LYS A 42 10.81 14.53 -31.30
CA LYS A 42 10.19 13.21 -31.36
C LYS A 42 9.84 12.71 -29.97
N PRO A 43 8.75 11.94 -29.83
CA PRO A 43 8.41 11.24 -28.58
C PRO A 43 9.54 10.32 -28.11
N GLU A 44 9.83 10.38 -26.82
CA GLU A 44 10.80 9.44 -26.23
C GLU A 44 10.21 8.03 -26.10
N LYS A 45 11.05 7.03 -26.31
CA LYS A 45 10.65 5.63 -26.21
C LYS A 45 10.33 5.28 -24.74
N ASP A 46 9.23 4.55 -24.55
CA ASP A 46 8.68 4.14 -23.25
C ASP A 46 8.30 5.31 -22.32
N GLY A 47 8.24 6.53 -22.88
CA GLY A 47 7.81 7.75 -22.22
C GLY A 47 6.31 8.06 -22.40
N LEU A 48 5.89 9.19 -21.84
CA LEU A 48 4.49 9.62 -21.81
C LEU A 48 3.84 9.87 -23.18
N PHE A 49 4.64 10.03 -24.24
CA PHE A 49 4.18 10.23 -25.64
C PHE A 49 4.66 9.11 -26.58
N CYS A 50 5.17 8.00 -26.07
CA CYS A 50 5.76 6.92 -26.82
C CYS A 50 4.89 6.44 -27.98
N GLU A 51 5.45 6.42 -29.20
CA GLU A 51 4.72 5.97 -30.41
C GLU A 51 4.43 4.47 -30.39
N LYS A 52 5.27 3.65 -29.71
CA LYS A 52 5.02 2.21 -29.55
C LYS A 52 3.76 1.93 -28.76
N ILE A 53 3.50 2.73 -27.73
CA ILE A 53 2.34 2.55 -26.83
C ILE A 53 1.10 3.23 -27.43
N PHE A 54 1.22 4.51 -27.77
CA PHE A 54 0.08 5.33 -28.13
C PHE A 54 -0.19 5.46 -29.64
N GLY A 55 0.69 4.91 -30.46
CA GLY A 55 0.60 5.01 -31.92
C GLY A 55 1.48 6.10 -32.53
N PRO A 56 1.57 6.11 -33.88
CA PRO A 56 2.45 7.00 -34.63
C PRO A 56 1.98 8.46 -34.57
N VAL A 57 2.94 9.39 -34.66
CA VAL A 57 2.64 10.84 -34.75
C VAL A 57 2.18 11.23 -36.14
N ARG A 58 2.62 10.52 -37.16
CA ARG A 58 2.25 10.75 -38.55
C ARG A 58 1.46 9.58 -39.12
N ASP A 59 0.44 9.87 -39.93
CA ASP A 59 -0.35 8.85 -40.59
C ASP A 59 0.53 7.92 -41.42
N TRP A 60 0.37 6.61 -41.22
CA TRP A 60 0.97 5.56 -42.02
C TRP A 60 2.52 5.57 -42.04
N GLU A 61 3.14 6.09 -40.97
CA GLU A 61 4.59 6.14 -40.83
C GLU A 61 5.03 5.62 -39.45
N CYS A 62 6.00 4.70 -39.41
CA CYS A 62 6.60 4.27 -38.13
C CYS A 62 7.66 5.27 -37.65
N ALA A 63 7.95 5.29 -36.33
CA ALA A 63 8.87 6.24 -35.70
C ALA A 63 10.29 6.29 -36.32
N CYS A 64 10.81 5.13 -36.78
CA CYS A 64 12.13 5.06 -37.40
C CYS A 64 12.15 5.36 -38.90
N GLY A 65 10.96 5.53 -39.53
CA GLY A 65 10.81 5.84 -40.94
C GLY A 65 11.06 4.68 -41.91
N LYS A 66 11.24 3.43 -41.41
CA LYS A 66 11.42 2.24 -42.25
C LYS A 66 10.19 1.95 -43.10
N TYR A 67 9.01 2.04 -42.50
CA TYR A 67 7.73 1.85 -43.17
C TYR A 67 7.01 3.17 -43.32
N LYS A 68 6.71 3.53 -44.57
CA LYS A 68 5.97 4.74 -44.92
C LYS A 68 4.92 4.44 -45.98
N GLY A 69 3.70 4.90 -45.72
CA GLY A 69 2.58 4.80 -46.62
C GLY A 69 1.56 3.73 -46.28
N ILE A 70 0.35 3.88 -46.80
CA ILE A 70 -0.85 3.07 -46.50
C ILE A 70 -0.68 1.58 -46.82
N ARG A 71 0.20 1.24 -47.77
CA ARG A 71 0.50 -0.14 -48.14
C ARG A 71 1.01 -1.01 -47.00
N PHE A 72 1.53 -0.37 -45.94
CA PHE A 72 2.05 -1.05 -44.75
C PHE A 72 1.08 -0.99 -43.58
N LYS A 73 -0.18 -0.66 -43.78
CA LYS A 73 -1.23 -0.60 -42.76
C LYS A 73 -1.25 -1.88 -41.92
N GLY A 74 -1.25 -1.71 -40.57
CA GLY A 74 -1.36 -2.78 -39.59
C GLY A 74 -0.04 -3.53 -39.34
N ILE A 75 1.04 -3.22 -40.04
CA ILE A 75 2.35 -3.83 -39.78
C ILE A 75 3.00 -3.18 -38.57
N THR A 76 3.41 -3.99 -37.61
CA THR A 76 4.26 -3.54 -36.51
C THR A 76 5.71 -3.56 -36.94
N CYS A 77 6.39 -2.42 -36.87
CA CYS A 77 7.77 -2.31 -37.27
C CYS A 77 8.69 -3.07 -36.32
N GLU A 78 9.43 -4.05 -36.83
CA GLU A 78 10.36 -4.87 -36.06
C GLU A 78 11.54 -4.07 -35.47
N ARG A 79 11.86 -2.89 -36.04
CA ARG A 79 12.96 -2.03 -35.55
C ARG A 79 12.54 -1.12 -34.39
N CYS A 80 11.38 -0.47 -34.48
CA CYS A 80 10.93 0.50 -33.49
C CYS A 80 9.70 0.07 -32.70
N GLY A 81 9.04 -1.02 -33.07
CA GLY A 81 7.87 -1.57 -32.42
C GLY A 81 6.58 -0.76 -32.63
N VAL A 82 6.60 0.24 -33.53
CA VAL A 82 5.43 1.09 -33.80
C VAL A 82 4.58 0.46 -34.89
N GLU A 83 3.29 0.36 -34.64
CA GLU A 83 2.29 -0.09 -35.61
C GLU A 83 2.04 1.02 -36.64
N VAL A 84 2.02 0.65 -37.92
CA VAL A 84 1.73 1.57 -39.02
C VAL A 84 0.21 1.76 -39.16
N THR A 85 -0.31 2.82 -38.58
CA THR A 85 -1.72 3.19 -38.55
C THR A 85 -1.93 4.71 -38.66
N THR A 86 -3.16 5.16 -38.55
CA THR A 86 -3.44 6.60 -38.52
C THR A 86 -3.05 7.23 -37.18
N ALA A 87 -2.61 8.48 -37.19
CA ALA A 87 -2.30 9.23 -35.98
C ALA A 87 -3.51 9.43 -35.06
N LYS A 88 -4.75 9.29 -35.57
CA LYS A 88 -5.99 9.40 -34.79
C LYS A 88 -6.04 8.42 -33.60
N VAL A 89 -5.37 7.27 -33.68
CA VAL A 89 -5.32 6.30 -32.57
C VAL A 89 -4.70 6.88 -31.28
N ARG A 90 -3.92 7.97 -31.39
CA ARG A 90 -3.35 8.69 -30.23
C ARG A 90 -4.41 9.41 -29.38
N ARG A 91 -5.65 9.47 -29.87
CA ARG A 91 -6.82 9.94 -29.14
C ARG A 91 -7.46 8.86 -28.27
N ASP A 92 -7.27 7.58 -28.66
CA ASP A 92 -8.04 6.46 -28.11
C ASP A 92 -7.16 5.49 -27.31
N ARG A 93 -5.88 5.35 -27.70
CA ARG A 93 -4.98 4.36 -27.05
C ARG A 93 -4.55 4.80 -25.66
N MET A 94 -4.86 3.95 -24.69
CA MET A 94 -4.44 4.07 -23.30
C MET A 94 -3.08 3.41 -23.08
N GLY A 95 -2.34 3.91 -22.11
CA GLY A 95 -1.20 3.23 -21.49
C GLY A 95 -1.46 2.95 -20.02
N HIS A 96 -0.47 2.42 -19.32
CA HIS A 96 -0.53 2.26 -17.87
C HIS A 96 0.84 2.46 -17.22
N ILE A 97 0.84 2.63 -15.91
CA ILE A 97 2.03 2.68 -15.06
C ILE A 97 1.86 1.60 -13.99
N GLU A 98 2.79 0.63 -13.93
CA GLU A 98 2.84 -0.35 -12.84
C GLU A 98 3.46 0.29 -11.60
N LEU A 99 2.70 0.30 -10.51
CA LEU A 99 3.16 0.85 -9.24
C LEU A 99 4.10 -0.12 -8.51
N ALA A 100 5.07 0.40 -7.79
CA ALA A 100 5.99 -0.38 -6.96
C ALA A 100 5.34 -0.89 -5.68
N ALA A 101 4.33 -0.17 -5.19
CA ALA A 101 3.52 -0.51 -4.04
C ALA A 101 2.08 -0.08 -4.26
N PRO A 102 1.10 -0.75 -3.64
CA PRO A 102 -0.30 -0.36 -3.70
C PRO A 102 -0.52 1.06 -3.20
N VAL A 103 -1.45 1.79 -3.82
CA VAL A 103 -1.77 3.17 -3.45
C VAL A 103 -3.28 3.35 -3.35
N SER A 104 -3.75 3.94 -2.25
CA SER A 104 -5.15 4.28 -2.10
C SER A 104 -5.56 5.41 -3.03
N HIS A 105 -6.66 5.23 -3.77
CA HIS A 105 -7.19 6.28 -4.63
C HIS A 105 -7.76 7.41 -3.77
N ILE A 106 -7.32 8.64 -4.03
CA ILE A 106 -7.66 9.83 -3.22
C ILE A 106 -9.17 10.08 -3.13
N TRP A 107 -9.95 9.78 -4.17
CA TRP A 107 -11.39 9.98 -4.18
C TRP A 107 -12.11 9.08 -3.17
N TYR A 108 -11.56 7.91 -2.85
CA TYR A 108 -12.16 6.99 -1.89
C TYR A 108 -11.65 7.21 -0.47
N PHE A 109 -10.46 7.76 -0.35
CA PHE A 109 -9.84 8.09 0.93
C PHE A 109 -10.26 9.47 1.45
N LYS A 110 -10.19 10.52 0.63
CA LYS A 110 -10.37 11.93 1.06
C LYS A 110 -11.27 12.69 0.09
N SER A 111 -12.54 12.26 0.01
CA SER A 111 -13.57 12.97 -0.76
C SER A 111 -14.22 14.06 0.08
N PRO A 112 -14.58 15.22 -0.48
CA PRO A 112 -15.26 16.29 0.26
C PRO A 112 -16.66 15.89 0.76
N THR A 113 -17.33 14.96 0.09
CA THR A 113 -18.72 14.57 0.40
C THR A 113 -18.84 13.20 1.08
N SER A 114 -17.87 12.32 0.90
CA SER A 114 -17.93 10.94 1.35
C SER A 114 -16.53 10.44 1.64
N PHE A 115 -16.42 9.52 2.59
CA PHE A 115 -15.20 8.80 2.92
C PHE A 115 -15.47 7.29 2.75
N PRO A 116 -15.59 6.78 1.51
CA PRO A 116 -16.05 5.40 1.27
C PRO A 116 -15.20 4.37 2.00
N LEU A 117 -13.86 4.48 1.96
CA LEU A 117 -12.93 3.58 2.64
C LEU A 117 -13.16 3.57 4.17
N ALA A 118 -13.15 4.75 4.78
CA ALA A 118 -13.30 4.88 6.22
C ALA A 118 -14.67 4.35 6.72
N ARG A 119 -15.73 4.63 5.96
CA ARG A 119 -17.08 4.15 6.30
C ARG A 119 -17.26 2.65 6.07
N LEU A 120 -16.73 2.13 4.98
CA LEU A 120 -16.83 0.70 4.67
C LEU A 120 -16.10 -0.14 5.71
N LEU A 121 -14.90 0.30 6.10
CA LEU A 121 -14.08 -0.38 7.11
C LEU A 121 -14.52 -0.10 8.55
N ASP A 122 -15.42 0.87 8.76
CA ASP A 122 -15.79 1.38 10.07
C ASP A 122 -14.62 1.91 10.91
N ILE A 123 -13.62 2.47 10.24
CA ILE A 123 -12.45 3.11 10.84
C ILE A 123 -12.63 4.63 10.75
N LYS A 124 -12.22 5.37 11.77
CA LYS A 124 -12.24 6.84 11.71
C LYS A 124 -11.29 7.35 10.63
N SER A 125 -11.69 8.38 9.88
CA SER A 125 -10.87 8.91 8.78
C SER A 125 -9.45 9.33 9.20
N LYS A 126 -9.28 9.88 10.42
CA LYS A 126 -7.98 10.24 10.98
C LYS A 126 -7.11 9.02 11.27
N ASP A 127 -7.72 7.95 11.72
CA ASP A 127 -7.02 6.71 12.05
C ASP A 127 -6.63 5.96 10.77
N LEU A 128 -7.51 5.92 9.77
CA LEU A 128 -7.17 5.42 8.44
C LEU A 128 -6.04 6.25 7.78
N GLU A 129 -6.01 7.56 8.02
CA GLU A 129 -4.93 8.43 7.56
C GLU A 129 -3.57 8.01 8.16
N LYS A 130 -3.52 7.70 9.47
CA LYS A 130 -2.30 7.19 10.11
C LYS A 130 -1.81 5.89 9.48
N VAL A 131 -2.72 4.95 9.20
CA VAL A 131 -2.37 3.68 8.57
C VAL A 131 -1.79 3.91 7.17
N LEU A 132 -2.47 4.71 6.33
CA LEU A 132 -2.05 4.97 4.95
C LEU A 132 -0.74 5.75 4.85
N TYR A 133 -0.39 6.55 5.86
CA TYR A 133 0.86 7.32 5.94
C TYR A 133 1.95 6.65 6.80
N PHE A 134 1.81 5.34 7.07
CA PHE A 134 2.81 4.55 7.80
C PHE A 134 3.10 5.06 9.21
N ALA A 135 2.09 5.59 9.91
CA ALA A 135 2.18 6.09 11.27
C ALA A 135 1.50 5.17 12.31
N SER A 136 0.78 4.14 11.87
CA SER A 136 0.14 3.14 12.74
C SER A 136 -0.09 1.85 11.97
N TYR A 137 0.04 0.74 12.66
CA TYR A 137 -0.35 -0.57 12.17
C TYR A 137 -1.86 -0.76 12.30
N VAL A 138 -2.43 -1.55 11.41
CA VAL A 138 -3.81 -2.02 11.51
C VAL A 138 -3.85 -3.54 11.46
N ILE A 139 -4.66 -4.15 12.31
CA ILE A 139 -4.87 -5.59 12.33
C ILE A 139 -5.85 -5.97 11.22
N THR A 140 -5.40 -6.82 10.29
CA THR A 140 -6.19 -7.20 9.10
C THR A 140 -7.00 -8.46 9.33
N SER A 141 -6.52 -9.38 10.17
CA SER A 141 -7.25 -10.58 10.57
C SER A 141 -6.73 -11.11 11.91
N VAL A 142 -7.60 -11.75 12.67
CA VAL A 142 -7.29 -12.47 13.91
C VAL A 142 -7.95 -13.83 13.85
N ASP A 143 -7.18 -14.89 14.09
CA ASP A 143 -7.70 -16.24 14.28
C ASP A 143 -8.10 -16.43 15.74
N THR A 144 -9.36 -16.13 16.04
CA THR A 144 -9.90 -16.21 17.38
C THR A 144 -10.06 -17.64 17.85
N GLU A 145 -10.35 -18.57 16.94
CA GLU A 145 -10.54 -19.98 17.27
C GLU A 145 -9.22 -20.62 17.72
N ALA A 146 -8.15 -20.41 16.95
CA ALA A 146 -6.82 -20.88 17.32
C ALA A 146 -6.32 -20.22 18.61
N ARG A 147 -6.50 -18.89 18.77
CA ARG A 147 -6.15 -18.19 20.00
C ARG A 147 -6.85 -18.74 21.23
N GLU A 148 -8.15 -19.03 21.16
CA GLU A 148 -8.92 -19.58 22.28
C GLU A 148 -8.53 -21.02 22.59
N ALA A 149 -8.16 -21.81 21.58
CA ALA A 149 -7.71 -23.18 21.75
C ALA A 149 -6.36 -23.28 22.49
N ASP A 150 -5.44 -22.37 22.16
CA ASP A 150 -4.05 -22.42 22.63
C ASP A 150 -3.78 -21.50 23.84
N VAL A 151 -4.81 -20.87 24.41
CA VAL A 151 -4.65 -19.82 25.44
C VAL A 151 -3.91 -20.28 26.69
N ASP A 152 -4.09 -21.53 27.12
CA ASP A 152 -3.43 -22.07 28.32
C ASP A 152 -1.96 -22.38 28.04
N ASP A 153 -1.64 -22.93 26.87
CA ASP A 153 -0.25 -23.18 26.42
C ASP A 153 0.51 -21.83 26.27
N LEU A 154 -0.12 -20.81 25.71
CA LEU A 154 0.47 -19.48 25.56
C LEU A 154 0.73 -18.77 26.89
N ARG A 155 -0.05 -19.06 27.94
CA ARG A 155 0.22 -18.56 29.29
C ARG A 155 1.40 -19.27 29.92
N GLU A 156 1.54 -20.60 29.70
CA GLU A 156 2.67 -21.37 30.18
C GLU A 156 3.95 -20.90 29.47
N GLU A 157 3.93 -20.68 28.16
CA GLU A 157 5.05 -20.11 27.39
C GLU A 157 5.46 -18.73 27.92
N LEU A 158 4.51 -17.82 28.13
CA LEU A 158 4.81 -16.51 28.72
C LEU A 158 5.47 -16.63 30.10
N ALA A 159 4.99 -17.54 30.94
CA ALA A 159 5.56 -17.73 32.27
C ALA A 159 7.00 -18.24 32.17
N ALA A 160 7.27 -19.21 31.28
CA ALA A 160 8.61 -19.72 31.03
C ALA A 160 9.56 -18.65 30.49
N ASP A 161 9.10 -17.84 29.53
CA ASP A 161 9.87 -16.72 28.97
C ASP A 161 10.25 -15.68 30.05
N LEU A 162 9.32 -15.36 30.96
CA LEU A 162 9.60 -14.43 32.05
C LEU A 162 10.59 -14.99 33.06
N GLU A 163 10.56 -16.31 33.34
CA GLU A 163 11.55 -17.00 34.19
C GLU A 163 12.93 -17.02 33.50
N GLU A 164 13.00 -17.23 32.17
CA GLU A 164 14.24 -17.19 31.39
C GLU A 164 14.88 -15.78 31.46
N LEU A 165 14.09 -14.72 31.28
CA LEU A 165 14.58 -13.35 31.42
C LEU A 165 15.12 -13.05 32.83
N ASP A 166 14.48 -13.56 33.89
CA ASP A 166 14.99 -13.41 35.25
C ASP A 166 16.32 -14.17 35.42
N ALA A 167 16.46 -15.35 34.85
CA ALA A 167 17.69 -16.13 34.91
C ALA A 167 18.84 -15.46 34.11
N GLU A 168 18.54 -14.91 32.94
CA GLU A 168 19.50 -14.14 32.13
C GLU A 168 19.98 -12.89 32.85
N ARG A 169 19.04 -12.12 33.42
CA ARG A 169 19.37 -10.96 34.26
C ARG A 169 20.33 -11.33 35.39
N ASP A 170 20.01 -12.37 36.13
CA ASP A 170 20.81 -12.77 37.28
C ASP A 170 22.20 -13.25 36.84
N ASP A 171 22.34 -13.95 35.72
CA ASP A 171 23.63 -14.34 35.14
C ASP A 171 24.45 -13.09 34.69
N GLN A 172 23.80 -12.10 34.02
CA GLN A 172 24.50 -10.86 33.64
C GLN A 172 24.95 -10.05 34.85
N ILE A 173 24.12 -9.96 35.90
CA ILE A 173 24.50 -9.30 37.15
C ILE A 173 25.67 -10.02 37.81
N ALA A 174 25.67 -11.35 37.80
CA ALA A 174 26.77 -12.14 38.34
C ALA A 174 28.09 -11.88 37.58
N ARG A 175 28.04 -11.86 36.23
CA ARG A 175 29.20 -11.54 35.40
C ARG A 175 29.71 -10.11 35.63
N LEU A 176 28.81 -9.13 35.81
CA LEU A 176 29.18 -7.76 36.09
C LEU A 176 29.88 -7.64 37.42
N ARG A 177 29.43 -8.39 38.46
CA ARG A 177 30.07 -8.43 39.79
C ARG A 177 31.43 -9.16 39.74
N GLU A 178 31.62 -10.15 38.91
CA GLU A 178 32.91 -10.82 38.68
C GLU A 178 33.94 -9.88 38.06
N GLN A 179 33.54 -8.96 37.17
CA GLN A 179 34.42 -7.97 36.57
C GLN A 179 34.93 -6.92 37.59
N GLY A 180 34.29 -6.78 38.74
CA GLY A 180 34.79 -5.96 39.87
C GLY A 180 35.78 -6.67 40.75
N GLN A 181 36.01 -7.98 40.55
CA GLN A 181 36.99 -8.72 41.33
C GLN A 181 38.39 -8.63 40.69
N PRO A 182 39.48 -8.44 41.46
CA PRO A 182 40.83 -8.44 40.93
C PRO A 182 41.10 -9.82 40.29
N GLN A 183 41.32 -9.88 39.00
CA GLN A 183 41.76 -11.07 38.29
C GLN A 183 43.29 -11.06 38.24
N ASP A 184 43.93 -12.19 38.50
CA ASP A 184 45.37 -12.38 38.31
C ASP A 184 45.68 -12.40 36.80
N ASP A 185 45.82 -11.24 36.21
CA ASP A 185 46.12 -11.09 34.78
C ASP A 185 47.64 -10.91 34.60
N GLU A 186 48.30 -11.88 34.00
CA GLU A 186 49.76 -11.93 33.72
C GLU A 186 50.21 -10.75 32.84
N PHE A 187 49.27 -9.99 32.24
CA PHE A 187 49.53 -8.86 31.33
C PHE A 187 49.19 -7.46 31.89
N GLY A 188 48.53 -7.36 33.05
CA GLY A 188 48.37 -6.13 33.80
C GLY A 188 47.48 -5.02 33.20
N ASP A 189 46.66 -5.31 32.20
CA ASP A 189 45.80 -4.33 31.50
C ASP A 189 44.34 -4.31 32.01
N PHE A 190 44.01 -5.12 33.02
CA PHE A 190 42.64 -5.19 33.54
C PHE A 190 42.48 -4.22 34.74
N GLU A 191 41.73 -3.14 34.55
CA GLU A 191 41.22 -2.31 35.63
C GLU A 191 39.87 -2.84 36.12
N PRO A 192 39.78 -3.32 37.37
CA PRO A 192 38.50 -3.80 37.91
C PRO A 192 37.51 -2.64 38.04
N LEU A 193 36.22 -2.90 37.72
CA LEU A 193 35.14 -1.93 37.89
C LEU A 193 35.03 -1.51 39.37
N SER A 194 34.79 -0.23 39.60
CA SER A 194 34.53 0.30 40.95
C SER A 194 33.17 -0.18 41.49
N GLU A 195 32.99 -0.21 42.80
CA GLU A 195 31.71 -0.59 43.41
C GLU A 195 30.54 0.32 42.98
N ASP A 196 30.79 1.59 42.68
CA ASP A 196 29.77 2.52 42.21
C ASP A 196 29.38 2.24 40.76
N GLU A 197 30.35 1.89 39.90
CA GLU A 197 30.08 1.47 38.51
C GLU A 197 29.30 0.15 38.43
N ILE A 198 29.65 -0.82 39.30
CA ILE A 198 28.92 -2.08 39.41
C ILE A 198 27.49 -1.84 39.89
N ARG A 199 27.31 -0.96 40.90
CA ARG A 199 25.97 -0.64 41.40
C ARG A 199 25.12 0.06 40.34
N ALA A 200 25.68 0.99 39.59
CA ALA A 200 25.01 1.66 38.49
C ALA A 200 24.63 0.65 37.39
N GLY A 201 25.57 -0.20 36.94
CA GLY A 201 25.33 -1.19 35.94
C GLY A 201 24.29 -2.26 36.35
N VAL A 202 24.24 -2.66 37.63
CA VAL A 202 23.20 -3.53 38.15
C VAL A 202 21.83 -2.86 38.08
N ALA A 203 21.72 -1.60 38.45
CA ALA A 203 20.47 -0.85 38.42
C ALA A 203 19.98 -0.68 36.98
N ASP A 204 20.87 -0.37 36.03
CA ASP A 204 20.55 -0.26 34.62
C ASP A 204 20.05 -1.60 34.03
N LEU A 205 20.70 -2.72 34.37
CA LEU A 205 20.26 -4.06 33.98
C LEU A 205 18.89 -4.44 34.57
N GLU A 206 18.67 -4.15 35.84
CA GLU A 206 17.38 -4.40 36.51
C GLU A 206 16.25 -3.60 35.84
N GLU A 207 16.49 -2.35 35.46
CA GLU A 207 15.53 -1.49 34.76
C GLU A 207 15.26 -2.02 33.35
N GLU A 208 16.30 -2.37 32.57
CA GLU A 208 16.17 -2.91 31.20
C GLU A 208 15.34 -4.20 31.16
N TYR A 209 15.66 -5.17 32.06
CA TYR A 209 14.92 -6.44 32.10
C TYR A 209 13.48 -6.28 32.61
N GLU A 210 13.22 -5.37 33.54
CA GLU A 210 11.83 -5.09 33.96
C GLU A 210 11.03 -4.37 32.88
N GLU A 211 11.64 -3.51 32.08
CA GLU A 211 10.99 -2.89 30.91
C GLU A 211 10.64 -4.00 29.87
N GLU A 212 11.57 -4.90 29.56
CA GLU A 212 11.31 -6.00 28.63
C GLU A 212 10.20 -6.94 29.12
N LYS A 213 10.22 -7.31 30.40
CA LYS A 213 9.16 -8.15 31.02
C LYS A 213 7.81 -7.45 31.00
N THR A 214 7.79 -6.15 31.20
CA THR A 214 6.57 -5.35 31.15
C THR A 214 6.01 -5.32 29.73
N LEU A 215 6.87 -5.08 28.75
CA LEU A 215 6.47 -5.08 27.33
C LEU A 215 5.93 -6.46 26.89
N ARG A 216 6.53 -7.56 27.38
CA ARG A 216 6.05 -8.93 27.14
C ARG A 216 4.65 -9.17 27.69
N ARG A 217 4.41 -8.73 28.94
CA ARG A 217 3.09 -8.85 29.59
C ARG A 217 2.05 -8.01 28.84
N GLU A 218 2.39 -6.77 28.51
CA GLU A 218 1.52 -5.88 27.73
C GLU A 218 1.20 -6.47 26.35
N ALA A 219 2.18 -7.07 25.68
CA ALA A 219 1.96 -7.74 24.40
C ALA A 219 0.97 -8.90 24.52
N PHE A 220 1.11 -9.74 25.55
CA PHE A 220 0.18 -10.84 25.78
C PHE A 220 -1.24 -10.35 26.11
N GLU A 221 -1.37 -9.39 27.02
CA GLU A 221 -2.67 -8.81 27.37
C GLU A 221 -3.35 -8.19 26.14
N LYS A 222 -2.56 -7.47 25.33
CA LYS A 222 -3.03 -6.88 24.10
C LYS A 222 -3.46 -7.91 23.07
N PHE A 223 -2.67 -8.99 22.91
CA PHE A 223 -2.99 -10.11 22.03
C PHE A 223 -4.30 -10.80 22.41
N MET A 224 -4.55 -11.01 23.69
CA MET A 224 -5.79 -11.62 24.17
C MET A 224 -7.05 -10.79 23.84
N GLN A 225 -6.91 -9.47 23.72
CA GLN A 225 -8.00 -8.55 23.42
C GLN A 225 -8.00 -8.08 21.95
N LEU A 226 -7.06 -8.57 21.13
CA LEU A 226 -6.85 -8.09 19.79
C LEU A 226 -8.06 -8.36 18.88
N GLU A 227 -8.52 -7.33 18.21
CA GLU A 227 -9.64 -7.40 17.26
C GLU A 227 -9.20 -6.96 15.85
N THR A 228 -9.90 -7.48 14.85
CA THR A 228 -9.72 -7.03 13.47
C THR A 228 -10.11 -5.55 13.33
N ARG A 229 -9.35 -4.77 12.56
CA ARG A 229 -9.46 -3.31 12.36
C ARG A 229 -8.95 -2.49 13.54
N GLU A 230 -8.37 -3.10 14.54
CA GLU A 230 -7.73 -2.38 15.64
C GLU A 230 -6.42 -1.74 15.19
N LEU A 231 -6.09 -0.57 15.74
CA LEU A 231 -4.87 0.17 15.42
C LEU A 231 -3.86 0.07 16.56
N ILE A 232 -2.61 -0.17 16.19
CA ILE A 232 -1.48 -0.17 17.09
C ILE A 232 -0.51 0.90 16.59
N SER A 233 -0.23 1.90 17.42
CA SER A 233 0.69 3.01 17.06
C SER A 233 2.08 2.83 17.63
N ASP A 234 2.23 1.93 18.59
CA ASP A 234 3.51 1.60 19.21
C ASP A 234 4.19 0.50 18.38
N GLU A 235 5.37 0.82 17.84
CA GLU A 235 6.17 -0.08 17.00
C GLU A 235 6.77 -1.22 17.83
N GLY A 236 7.22 -0.93 19.06
CA GLY A 236 7.78 -1.91 19.98
C GLY A 236 6.74 -2.97 20.32
N LEU A 237 5.56 -2.53 20.76
CA LEU A 237 4.43 -3.42 21.06
C LEU A 237 4.01 -4.25 19.84
N PHE A 238 3.93 -3.66 18.65
CA PHE A 238 3.58 -4.40 17.44
C PHE A 238 4.64 -5.43 17.06
N SER A 239 5.93 -5.11 17.24
CA SER A 239 7.04 -6.02 16.99
C SER A 239 6.99 -7.24 17.92
N GLU A 240 6.75 -7.03 19.20
CA GLU A 240 6.60 -8.11 20.18
C GLU A 240 5.36 -8.96 19.89
N LEU A 241 4.21 -8.34 19.61
CA LEU A 241 3.02 -9.04 19.16
C LEU A 241 3.30 -9.94 17.96
N LYS A 242 3.99 -9.41 16.96
CA LYS A 242 4.32 -10.15 15.73
C LYS A 242 5.32 -11.29 15.97
N ARG A 243 6.28 -11.07 16.87
CA ARG A 243 7.32 -12.05 17.20
C ARG A 243 6.75 -13.28 17.89
N TYR A 244 5.87 -13.09 18.88
CA TYR A 244 5.34 -14.17 19.70
C TYR A 244 4.00 -14.72 19.21
N TYR A 245 3.13 -13.87 18.67
CA TYR A 245 1.75 -14.22 18.32
C TYR A 245 1.42 -14.04 16.84
N GLY A 246 2.42 -13.80 15.99
CA GLY A 246 2.25 -13.51 14.57
C GLY A 246 1.62 -14.62 13.73
N ILE A 247 1.50 -15.83 14.25
CA ILE A 247 0.77 -16.93 13.59
C ILE A 247 -0.75 -16.79 13.74
N TYR A 248 -1.22 -16.12 14.80
CA TYR A 248 -2.64 -15.98 15.12
C TYR A 248 -3.27 -14.72 14.52
N PHE A 249 -2.48 -13.77 14.05
CA PHE A 249 -3.01 -12.56 13.46
C PHE A 249 -2.18 -12.08 12.28
N LYS A 250 -2.80 -11.24 11.45
CA LYS A 250 -2.11 -10.47 10.41
C LYS A 250 -2.35 -9.00 10.65
N GLY A 251 -1.35 -8.20 10.41
CA GLY A 251 -1.41 -6.75 10.51
C GLY A 251 -0.29 -6.11 9.70
N GLY A 252 -0.47 -4.84 9.36
CA GLY A 252 0.48 -4.10 8.55
C GLY A 252 0.14 -2.63 8.46
N MET A 253 0.89 -1.91 7.66
CA MET A 253 0.70 -0.48 7.38
C MET A 253 0.43 -0.23 5.89
N GLY A 254 0.06 1.01 5.58
CA GLY A 254 -0.10 1.47 4.22
C GLY A 254 -1.35 0.96 3.50
N ALA A 255 -1.37 1.15 2.19
CA ALA A 255 -2.50 0.78 1.36
C ALA A 255 -2.65 -0.74 1.18
N GLU A 256 -1.58 -1.51 1.38
CA GLU A 256 -1.60 -2.97 1.30
C GLU A 256 -2.46 -3.56 2.42
N ALA A 257 -2.22 -3.16 3.66
CA ALA A 257 -3.04 -3.59 4.80
C ALA A 257 -4.51 -3.19 4.66
N VAL A 258 -4.76 -1.99 4.10
CA VAL A 258 -6.14 -1.56 3.80
C VAL A 258 -6.78 -2.42 2.72
N ARG A 259 -6.03 -2.83 1.68
CA ARG A 259 -6.52 -3.76 0.65
C ARG A 259 -6.87 -5.12 1.23
N ASP A 260 -6.03 -5.64 2.13
CA ASP A 260 -6.30 -6.93 2.80
C ASP A 260 -7.60 -6.87 3.60
N LEU A 261 -7.82 -5.77 4.35
CA LEU A 261 -9.10 -5.55 5.03
C LEU A 261 -10.29 -5.52 4.08
N LEU A 262 -10.15 -4.85 2.92
CA LEU A 262 -11.22 -4.75 1.92
C LEU A 262 -11.51 -6.09 1.24
N SER A 263 -10.48 -6.90 0.99
CA SER A 263 -10.61 -8.21 0.37
C SER A 263 -11.29 -9.24 1.29
N ASN A 264 -11.13 -9.07 2.60
CA ASN A 264 -11.70 -9.96 3.62
C ASN A 264 -13.11 -9.55 4.08
N ILE A 265 -13.66 -8.47 3.53
CA ILE A 265 -14.97 -7.97 3.94
C ILE A 265 -16.09 -8.81 3.32
N ASP A 266 -16.97 -9.38 4.15
CA ASP A 266 -18.21 -10.01 3.71
C ASP A 266 -19.33 -8.96 3.65
N LEU A 267 -19.55 -8.41 2.46
CA LEU A 267 -20.55 -7.36 2.24
C LEU A 267 -21.99 -7.81 2.55
N GLU A 268 -22.33 -9.09 2.33
CA GLU A 268 -23.68 -9.61 2.60
C GLU A 268 -23.94 -9.71 4.10
N LYS A 269 -22.95 -10.21 4.86
CA LYS A 269 -22.98 -10.29 6.30
C LYS A 269 -23.07 -8.90 6.91
N GLU A 270 -22.21 -7.97 6.49
CA GLU A 270 -22.21 -6.58 6.92
C GLU A 270 -23.58 -5.90 6.67
N ALA A 271 -24.16 -6.12 5.48
CA ALA A 271 -25.48 -5.57 5.15
C ALA A 271 -26.60 -6.10 6.08
N LYS A 272 -26.56 -7.39 6.41
CA LYS A 272 -27.53 -8.01 7.34
C LYS A 272 -27.41 -7.42 8.75
N GLU A 273 -26.19 -7.30 9.26
CA GLU A 273 -25.91 -6.75 10.58
C GLU A 273 -26.33 -5.26 10.67
N LEU A 274 -26.00 -4.46 9.66
CA LEU A 274 -26.38 -3.06 9.61
C LEU A 274 -27.90 -2.88 9.54
N ARG A 275 -28.63 -3.70 8.79
CA ARG A 275 -30.10 -3.68 8.75
C ARG A 275 -30.70 -4.05 10.10
N ALA A 276 -30.10 -5.01 10.81
CA ALA A 276 -30.56 -5.37 12.16
C ALA A 276 -30.38 -4.21 13.16
N ILE A 277 -29.23 -3.49 13.09
CA ILE A 277 -29.01 -2.29 13.93
C ILE A 277 -30.02 -1.18 13.62
N ILE A 278 -30.35 -0.97 12.34
CA ILE A 278 -31.29 0.05 11.89
C ILE A 278 -32.72 -0.29 12.36
N ALA A 279 -33.10 -1.57 12.33
CA ALA A 279 -34.42 -2.06 12.74
C ALA A 279 -34.61 -2.04 14.28
N ASN A 280 -33.52 -2.02 15.04
CA ASN A 280 -33.60 -1.98 16.51
C ASN A 280 -34.03 -0.57 16.98
N GLU A 281 -35.22 -0.47 17.54
CA GLU A 281 -35.83 0.78 18.04
C GLU A 281 -35.08 1.33 19.28
N ASP A 282 -34.48 0.46 20.08
CA ASP A 282 -33.75 0.82 21.30
C ASP A 282 -32.30 1.32 20.98
N ALA A 283 -31.84 1.19 19.74
CA ALA A 283 -30.52 1.65 19.35
C ALA A 283 -30.43 3.18 19.40
N GLN A 284 -29.32 3.67 19.95
CA GLN A 284 -29.02 5.11 19.98
C GLN A 284 -29.13 5.75 18.60
N LYS A 285 -29.75 6.93 18.51
CA LYS A 285 -29.93 7.66 17.24
C LYS A 285 -28.66 7.80 16.43
N GLN A 286 -27.51 8.15 17.05
CA GLN A 286 -26.23 8.29 16.39
C GLN A 286 -25.72 6.96 15.80
N LYS A 287 -25.92 5.83 16.49
CA LYS A 287 -25.55 4.50 16.00
C LYS A 287 -26.36 4.12 14.76
N ARG A 288 -27.66 4.41 14.77
CA ARG A 288 -28.52 4.17 13.59
C ARG A 288 -28.14 5.05 12.40
N GLU A 289 -27.89 6.34 12.61
CA GLU A 289 -27.47 7.26 11.54
C GLU A 289 -26.12 6.82 10.91
N LYS A 290 -25.18 6.35 11.74
CA LYS A 290 -23.90 5.79 11.27
C LYS A 290 -24.13 4.52 10.47
N ALA A 291 -24.97 3.62 10.94
CA ALA A 291 -25.32 2.38 10.26
C ALA A 291 -26.01 2.63 8.90
N ILE A 292 -26.92 3.59 8.81
CA ILE A 292 -27.57 3.98 7.54
C ILE A 292 -26.53 4.43 6.52
N LYS A 293 -25.65 5.36 6.90
CA LYS A 293 -24.61 5.88 5.99
C LYS A 293 -23.61 4.81 5.55
N ARG A 294 -23.35 3.82 6.40
CA ARG A 294 -22.47 2.69 6.05
C ARG A 294 -23.19 1.72 5.14
N LEU A 295 -24.47 1.41 5.42
CA LEU A 295 -25.29 0.53 4.59
C LEU A 295 -25.46 1.06 3.16
N GLU A 296 -25.60 2.37 2.97
CA GLU A 296 -25.66 3.00 1.64
C GLU A 296 -24.44 2.62 0.78
N ILE A 297 -23.24 2.59 1.36
CA ILE A 297 -22.01 2.23 0.65
C ILE A 297 -21.96 0.72 0.40
N VAL A 298 -22.26 -0.09 1.42
CA VAL A 298 -22.29 -1.56 1.30
C VAL A 298 -23.28 -2.00 0.22
N ASP A 299 -24.49 -1.43 0.23
CA ASP A 299 -25.51 -1.71 -0.79
C ASP A 299 -25.09 -1.24 -2.20
N ALA A 300 -24.35 -0.14 -2.30
CA ALA A 300 -23.82 0.34 -3.58
C ALA A 300 -22.78 -0.66 -4.18
N PHE A 301 -21.91 -1.24 -3.34
CA PHE A 301 -20.98 -2.28 -3.78
C PHE A 301 -21.70 -3.56 -4.17
N LEU A 302 -22.65 -4.03 -3.34
CA LEU A 302 -23.44 -5.24 -3.63
C LEU A 302 -24.24 -5.13 -4.92
N LYS A 303 -24.96 -4.02 -5.10
CA LYS A 303 -25.82 -3.79 -6.30
C LYS A 303 -24.96 -3.53 -7.55
N GLY A 304 -23.85 -2.84 -7.39
CA GLY A 304 -22.93 -2.52 -8.49
C GLY A 304 -22.10 -3.72 -8.94
N GLY A 305 -21.94 -4.75 -8.09
CA GLY A 305 -21.06 -5.88 -8.34
C GLY A 305 -19.59 -5.46 -8.42
N ASN A 306 -19.20 -4.43 -7.66
CA ASN A 306 -17.83 -3.95 -7.60
C ASN A 306 -17.10 -4.61 -6.43
N ASP A 307 -15.82 -4.93 -6.63
CA ASP A 307 -14.94 -5.36 -5.56
C ASP A 307 -14.38 -4.12 -4.82
N PRO A 308 -14.57 -4.01 -3.50
CA PRO A 308 -14.00 -2.91 -2.71
C PRO A 308 -12.48 -2.81 -2.78
N ALA A 309 -11.77 -3.91 -2.98
CA ALA A 309 -10.31 -3.92 -3.10
C ALA A 309 -9.81 -3.05 -4.27
N ASN A 310 -10.62 -2.87 -5.31
CA ASN A 310 -10.30 -2.02 -6.47
C ASN A 310 -10.24 -0.51 -6.14
N MET A 311 -10.57 -0.10 -4.91
CA MET A 311 -10.29 1.25 -4.42
C MET A 311 -8.79 1.49 -4.13
N ILE A 312 -8.02 0.42 -4.07
CA ILE A 312 -6.55 0.44 -3.95
C ILE A 312 -5.97 0.11 -5.31
N LEU A 313 -5.06 0.94 -5.78
CA LEU A 313 -4.49 0.86 -7.12
C LEU A 313 -3.12 0.19 -7.10
N ASP A 314 -2.93 -0.84 -7.90
CA ASP A 314 -1.62 -1.41 -8.26
C ASP A 314 -1.13 -0.86 -9.61
N VAL A 315 -2.07 -0.39 -10.44
CA VAL A 315 -1.82 0.10 -11.79
C VAL A 315 -2.55 1.42 -12.00
N VAL A 316 -1.86 2.40 -12.56
CA VAL A 316 -2.45 3.71 -12.90
C VAL A 316 -2.69 3.78 -14.40
N PRO A 317 -3.92 4.05 -14.87
CA PRO A 317 -4.19 4.23 -16.29
C PRO A 317 -3.59 5.55 -16.79
N VAL A 318 -2.98 5.51 -17.97
CA VAL A 318 -2.44 6.70 -18.64
C VAL A 318 -3.33 7.02 -19.82
N ILE A 319 -4.00 8.16 -19.76
CA ILE A 319 -4.92 8.59 -20.82
C ILE A 319 -4.18 8.90 -22.13
N PRO A 320 -4.87 8.84 -23.28
CA PRO A 320 -4.27 9.10 -24.58
C PRO A 320 -3.56 10.44 -24.68
N PRO A 321 -2.45 10.55 -25.43
CA PRO A 321 -1.65 11.77 -25.54
C PRO A 321 -2.42 12.99 -26.06
N ASP A 322 -3.36 12.79 -26.98
CA ASP A 322 -4.14 13.88 -27.57
C ASP A 322 -5.13 14.52 -26.58
N LEU A 323 -5.46 13.81 -25.47
CA LEU A 323 -6.28 14.35 -24.36
C LEU A 323 -5.44 15.13 -23.34
N ARG A 324 -4.11 15.07 -23.43
CA ARG A 324 -3.15 15.81 -22.59
C ARG A 324 -2.03 16.40 -23.43
N PRO A 325 -2.38 17.27 -24.40
CA PRO A 325 -1.48 17.71 -25.44
C PRO A 325 -0.27 18.49 -24.91
N MET A 326 0.81 18.44 -25.68
CA MET A 326 1.98 19.28 -25.52
C MET A 326 2.19 20.06 -26.82
N VAL A 327 2.07 21.38 -26.74
CA VAL A 327 2.08 22.25 -27.90
C VAL A 327 3.30 23.18 -27.86
N GLN A 328 4.00 23.29 -28.99
CA GLN A 328 5.11 24.22 -29.12
C GLN A 328 4.56 25.64 -29.38
N LEU A 329 4.96 26.59 -28.54
CA LEU A 329 4.66 28.00 -28.68
C LEU A 329 5.73 28.71 -29.52
N ASP A 330 5.38 29.92 -29.98
CA ASP A 330 6.33 30.82 -30.62
C ASP A 330 7.54 31.08 -29.70
N GLY A 331 8.75 31.02 -30.25
CA GLY A 331 10.00 31.14 -29.48
C GLY A 331 10.51 29.82 -28.86
N GLY A 332 10.01 28.68 -29.31
CA GLY A 332 10.57 27.35 -28.95
C GLY A 332 10.18 26.84 -27.57
N ARG A 333 9.31 27.54 -26.83
CA ARG A 333 8.76 27.07 -25.56
C ARG A 333 7.62 26.09 -25.79
N PHE A 334 7.41 25.18 -24.83
CA PHE A 334 6.30 24.23 -24.86
C PHE A 334 5.26 24.58 -23.80
N ALA A 335 3.99 24.57 -24.18
CA ALA A 335 2.86 24.52 -23.28
C ALA A 335 2.41 23.08 -23.16
N THR A 336 2.20 22.61 -21.96
CA THR A 336 1.77 21.24 -21.69
C THR A 336 0.60 21.23 -20.73
N SER A 337 -0.22 20.19 -20.81
CA SER A 337 -1.27 19.93 -19.82
C SER A 337 -0.64 19.59 -18.47
N ASP A 338 -1.25 20.06 -17.37
CA ASP A 338 -0.84 19.74 -16.00
C ASP A 338 -0.85 18.23 -15.71
N LEU A 339 -1.68 17.46 -16.42
CA LEU A 339 -1.72 16.01 -16.34
C LEU A 339 -0.36 15.36 -16.64
N ASN A 340 0.39 15.90 -17.60
CA ASN A 340 1.71 15.39 -17.93
C ASN A 340 2.71 15.57 -16.78
N ASP A 341 2.64 16.69 -16.07
CA ASP A 341 3.48 16.92 -14.88
C ASP A 341 3.10 15.99 -13.73
N LEU A 342 1.80 15.76 -13.51
CA LEU A 342 1.33 14.80 -12.51
C LEU A 342 1.83 13.39 -12.82
N TYR A 343 1.69 12.91 -14.05
CA TYR A 343 2.24 11.60 -14.46
C TYR A 343 3.75 11.52 -14.29
N ARG A 344 4.49 12.56 -14.66
CA ARG A 344 5.94 12.64 -14.47
C ARG A 344 6.33 12.47 -13.00
N ARG A 345 5.63 13.15 -12.10
CA ARG A 345 5.88 13.05 -10.65
C ARG A 345 5.59 11.65 -10.14
N VAL A 346 4.50 11.02 -10.59
CA VAL A 346 4.17 9.64 -10.23
C VAL A 346 5.28 8.68 -10.68
N ILE A 347 5.69 8.75 -11.96
CA ILE A 347 6.74 7.87 -12.50
C ILE A 347 8.06 8.06 -11.78
N ASN A 348 8.48 9.30 -11.51
CA ASN A 348 9.73 9.59 -10.80
C ASN A 348 9.73 9.01 -9.37
N ARG A 349 8.65 9.20 -8.62
CA ARG A 349 8.52 8.63 -7.27
C ARG A 349 8.50 7.10 -7.31
N ASN A 350 7.75 6.54 -8.24
CA ASN A 350 7.64 5.10 -8.44
C ASN A 350 8.99 4.47 -8.78
N THR A 351 9.76 5.07 -9.69
CA THR A 351 11.11 4.60 -10.05
C THR A 351 12.06 4.67 -8.86
N ARG A 352 11.98 5.75 -8.06
CA ARG A 352 12.77 5.88 -6.83
C ARG A 352 12.41 4.80 -5.82
N LEU A 353 11.12 4.55 -5.60
CA LEU A 353 10.64 3.51 -4.69
C LEU A 353 11.08 2.12 -5.14
N LYS A 354 10.90 1.77 -6.43
CA LYS A 354 11.39 0.50 -6.98
C LYS A 354 12.88 0.29 -6.69
N ARG A 355 13.69 1.32 -6.88
CA ARG A 355 15.13 1.24 -6.61
C ARG A 355 15.44 1.04 -5.12
N LEU A 356 14.69 1.68 -4.22
CA LEU A 356 14.89 1.50 -2.77
C LEU A 356 14.51 0.07 -2.34
N LEU A 357 13.40 -0.46 -2.85
CA LEU A 357 12.99 -1.84 -2.59
C LEU A 357 14.00 -2.86 -3.12
N GLU A 358 14.54 -2.65 -4.34
CA GLU A 358 15.60 -3.49 -4.92
C GLU A 358 16.90 -3.47 -4.09
N LEU A 359 17.20 -2.38 -3.40
CA LEU A 359 18.36 -2.24 -2.51
C LEU A 359 18.10 -2.76 -1.09
N GLY A 360 16.89 -3.26 -0.79
CA GLY A 360 16.54 -3.76 0.53
C GLY A 360 16.52 -2.66 1.60
N ALA A 361 16.16 -1.43 1.23
CA ALA A 361 15.99 -0.36 2.19
C ALA A 361 14.90 -0.76 3.22
N PRO A 362 15.06 -0.45 4.51
CA PRO A 362 14.02 -0.69 5.52
C PRO A 362 12.74 0.07 5.16
N GLU A 363 11.61 -0.49 5.55
CA GLU A 363 10.26 0.04 5.29
C GLU A 363 10.01 1.42 5.94
#